data_35647fd8b51b210b460b69938193f8e1
#
_entry.id   35647fd8b51b210b460b69938193f8e1
#
_cell.length_a   1.000
_cell.length_b   1.000
_cell.length_c   1.000
_cell.angle_alpha   90.00
_cell.angle_beta   90.00
_cell.angle_gamma   90.00
#
_symmetry.space_group_name_H-M   'P 1'
#
loop_
_entity.id
_entity.type
_entity.pdbx_description
1 polymer ?
#
loop_
_entity_poly.entity_id
_entity_poly.type
_entity_poly.pdbx_seq_one_letter_code
_entity_poly.pdbx_strand_id
1 'polypeptide(L)'
;MRHPMMSVLEQNPVLPAVKDAGRLEACLAQPAGVVFLLCGDILNIDRLIDRVHQAGKYAVVHADLVAGLAPREIAVDFLHRCGADGIISTRPMLLRRGRELGLLTVLRVFAIDSKAVSNLGRETEGGMPDVIEILPGTLCKVLRRLSRELPVPLIAGGLLSDKADVLASLGAGALC
;
A
#
# COMPACT_ATOMS: atom_id res chain seq x y z
N MET A 1 -5.29 -9.68 15.29
CA MET A 1 -3.83 -9.92 15.42
C MET A 1 -3.14 -9.04 14.39
N ARG A 2 -2.07 -8.35 14.72
CA ARG A 2 -1.34 -7.46 13.79
C ARG A 2 -0.59 -8.27 12.73
N HIS A 3 -0.64 -7.87 11.46
CA HIS A 3 0.06 -8.58 10.38
C HIS A 3 1.58 -8.57 10.60
N PRO A 4 2.32 -9.70 10.38
CA PRO A 4 3.76 -9.78 10.65
C PRO A 4 4.61 -8.74 9.91
N MET A 5 4.25 -8.36 8.69
CA MET A 5 4.96 -7.33 7.91
C MET A 5 4.89 -5.92 8.50
N MET A 6 4.00 -5.67 9.46
CA MET A 6 3.91 -4.33 10.06
C MET A 6 5.21 -3.89 10.74
N SER A 7 5.94 -4.83 11.36
CA SER A 7 7.25 -4.53 11.96
C SER A 7 8.30 -4.13 10.92
N VAL A 8 8.21 -4.66 9.71
CA VAL A 8 9.12 -4.32 8.60
C VAL A 8 8.79 -2.95 8.01
N LEU A 9 7.50 -2.63 7.88
CA LEU A 9 7.04 -1.29 7.47
C LEU A 9 7.54 -0.20 8.43
N GLU A 10 7.51 -0.46 9.73
CA GLU A 10 7.92 0.48 10.76
C GLU A 10 9.44 0.76 10.81
N GLN A 11 10.26 -0.10 10.23
CA GLN A 11 11.72 0.06 10.24
C GLN A 11 12.21 1.14 9.27
N ASN A 12 11.41 1.49 8.25
CA ASN A 12 11.80 2.45 7.23
C ASN A 12 10.68 3.45 6.97
N PRO A 13 10.92 4.75 7.20
CA PRO A 13 9.91 5.79 7.03
C PRO A 13 9.65 6.14 5.55
N VAL A 14 10.41 5.59 4.62
CA VAL A 14 10.22 5.80 3.17
C VAL A 14 10.15 4.46 2.47
N LEU A 15 9.04 4.21 1.79
CA LEU A 15 8.79 2.99 1.03
C LEU A 15 8.94 3.26 -0.47
N PRO A 16 9.75 2.46 -1.19
CA PRO A 16 9.84 2.57 -2.63
C PRO A 16 8.56 2.10 -3.32
N ALA A 17 8.07 2.90 -4.26
CA ALA A 17 6.90 2.61 -5.08
C ALA A 17 7.31 2.57 -6.56
N VAL A 18 7.26 1.39 -7.15
CA VAL A 18 7.69 1.11 -8.53
C VAL A 18 6.52 1.37 -9.48
N LYS A 19 6.57 2.47 -10.22
CA LYS A 19 5.58 2.85 -11.23
C LYS A 19 5.96 2.39 -12.64
N ASP A 20 7.21 2.00 -12.83
CA ASP A 20 7.77 1.53 -14.08
C ASP A 20 8.74 0.38 -13.78
N ALA A 21 8.54 -0.77 -14.42
CA ALA A 21 9.34 -1.97 -14.23
C ALA A 21 10.85 -1.72 -14.48
N GLY A 22 11.19 -0.81 -15.39
CA GLY A 22 12.59 -0.43 -15.66
C GLY A 22 13.31 0.25 -14.48
N ARG A 23 12.55 0.71 -13.47
CA ARG A 23 13.09 1.33 -12.25
C ARG A 23 13.14 0.38 -11.05
N LEU A 24 12.73 -0.88 -11.21
CA LEU A 24 12.69 -1.86 -10.13
C LEU A 24 14.03 -1.98 -9.42
N GLU A 25 15.12 -2.17 -10.14
CA GLU A 25 16.46 -2.37 -9.57
C GLU A 25 16.92 -1.18 -8.71
N ALA A 26 16.63 0.04 -9.14
CA ALA A 26 16.92 1.24 -8.35
C ALA A 26 16.10 1.29 -7.04
N CYS A 27 14.87 0.81 -7.06
CA CYS A 27 14.02 0.67 -5.88
C CYS A 27 14.52 -0.45 -4.95
N LEU A 28 14.98 -1.56 -5.51
CA LEU A 28 15.53 -2.69 -4.75
C LEU A 28 16.84 -2.33 -4.01
N ALA A 29 17.61 -1.39 -4.53
CA ALA A 29 18.80 -0.88 -3.88
C ALA A 29 18.54 -0.03 -2.62
N GLN A 30 17.29 0.42 -2.40
CA GLN A 30 16.92 1.20 -1.21
C GLN A 30 16.86 0.30 0.04
N PRO A 31 17.09 0.84 1.25
CA PRO A 31 17.15 0.03 2.47
C PRO A 31 15.80 -0.53 2.94
N ALA A 32 14.66 -0.04 2.41
CA ALA A 32 13.33 -0.48 2.80
C ALA A 32 13.12 -1.99 2.56
N GLY A 33 12.56 -2.69 3.52
CA GLY A 33 12.24 -4.12 3.44
C GLY A 33 10.95 -4.43 2.66
N VAL A 34 10.16 -3.42 2.31
CA VAL A 34 8.91 -3.55 1.56
C VAL A 34 8.97 -2.69 0.31
N VAL A 35 8.49 -3.23 -0.81
CA VAL A 35 8.41 -2.54 -2.11
C VAL A 35 6.96 -2.57 -2.61
N PHE A 36 6.44 -1.42 -2.99
CA PHE A 36 5.13 -1.29 -3.62
C PHE A 36 5.26 -1.39 -5.13
N LEU A 37 4.63 -2.39 -5.75
CA LEU A 37 4.56 -2.57 -7.19
C LEU A 37 3.27 -1.92 -7.71
N LEU A 38 3.44 -0.77 -8.37
CA LEU A 38 2.35 0.03 -8.98
C LEU A 38 2.31 -0.10 -10.50
N CYS A 39 2.89 -1.16 -11.03
CA CYS A 39 2.98 -1.46 -12.46
C CYS A 39 3.00 -2.98 -12.67
N GLY A 40 2.96 -3.37 -13.91
CA GLY A 40 2.98 -4.77 -14.34
C GLY A 40 1.66 -5.19 -15.00
N ASP A 41 1.66 -6.39 -15.51
CA ASP A 41 0.54 -7.05 -16.15
C ASP A 41 0.50 -8.54 -15.77
N ILE A 42 -0.54 -9.25 -16.20
CA ILE A 42 -0.71 -10.68 -15.91
C ILE A 42 0.39 -11.59 -16.49
N LEU A 43 1.24 -11.07 -17.39
CA LEU A 43 2.30 -11.84 -18.03
C LEU A 43 3.67 -11.63 -17.38
N ASN A 44 3.80 -10.64 -16.46
CA ASN A 44 5.10 -10.28 -15.88
C ASN A 44 5.08 -10.01 -14.37
N ILE A 45 3.91 -9.90 -13.75
CA ILE A 45 3.80 -9.56 -12.33
C ILE A 45 4.49 -10.58 -11.42
N ASP A 46 4.44 -11.86 -11.78
CA ASP A 46 5.11 -12.95 -11.08
C ASP A 46 6.63 -12.72 -11.03
N ARG A 47 7.23 -12.36 -12.18
CA ARG A 47 8.68 -12.08 -12.29
C ARG A 47 9.07 -10.84 -11.49
N LEU A 48 8.22 -9.80 -11.46
CA LEU A 48 8.47 -8.61 -10.66
C LEU A 48 8.47 -8.93 -9.17
N ILE A 49 7.52 -9.75 -8.70
CA ILE A 49 7.46 -10.24 -7.33
C ILE A 49 8.70 -11.07 -6.99
N ASP A 50 9.06 -12.04 -7.85
CA ASP A 50 10.25 -12.87 -7.67
C ASP A 50 11.53 -12.02 -7.54
N ARG A 51 11.66 -10.96 -8.34
CA ARG A 51 12.81 -10.04 -8.25
C ARG A 51 12.87 -9.31 -6.91
N VAL A 52 11.70 -8.91 -6.36
CA VAL A 52 11.62 -8.31 -5.02
C VAL A 52 12.07 -9.32 -3.96
N HIS A 53 11.60 -10.56 -4.04
CA HIS A 53 11.97 -11.63 -3.11
C HIS A 53 13.46 -11.99 -3.19
N GLN A 54 14.05 -12.05 -4.40
CA GLN A 54 15.49 -12.28 -4.58
C GLN A 54 16.36 -11.20 -3.93
N ALA A 55 15.82 -9.98 -3.75
CA ALA A 55 16.46 -8.91 -3.00
C ALA A 55 16.22 -9.00 -1.47
N GLY A 56 15.56 -10.06 -0.97
CA GLY A 56 15.24 -10.25 0.43
C GLY A 56 14.14 -9.32 0.95
N LYS A 57 13.24 -8.84 0.06
CA LYS A 57 12.20 -7.87 0.38
C LYS A 57 10.80 -8.44 0.16
N TYR A 58 9.79 -7.78 0.72
CA TYR A 58 8.38 -8.11 0.55
C TYR A 58 7.75 -7.28 -0.57
N ALA A 59 6.91 -7.93 -1.39
CA ALA A 59 6.20 -7.33 -2.51
C ALA A 59 4.73 -7.04 -2.17
N VAL A 60 4.36 -5.76 -2.14
CA VAL A 60 2.96 -5.32 -2.02
C VAL A 60 2.49 -4.83 -3.38
N VAL A 61 1.49 -5.50 -3.98
CA VAL A 61 1.06 -5.25 -5.35
C VAL A 61 -0.21 -4.39 -5.38
N HIS A 62 -0.24 -3.37 -6.21
CA HIS A 62 -1.45 -2.57 -6.44
C HIS A 62 -2.40 -3.32 -7.38
N ALA A 63 -3.40 -4.01 -6.81
CA ALA A 63 -4.30 -4.90 -7.54
C ALA A 63 -5.08 -4.18 -8.66
N ASP A 64 -5.43 -2.90 -8.47
CA ASP A 64 -6.18 -2.12 -9.46
C ASP A 64 -5.30 -1.64 -10.64
N LEU A 65 -3.97 -1.75 -10.57
CA LEU A 65 -3.03 -1.24 -11.57
C LEU A 65 -2.33 -2.35 -12.39
N VAL A 66 -2.52 -3.62 -12.02
CA VAL A 66 -1.99 -4.74 -12.82
C VAL A 66 -2.85 -4.89 -14.08
N ALA A 67 -2.26 -4.64 -15.23
CA ALA A 67 -2.97 -4.73 -16.50
C ALA A 67 -3.43 -6.17 -16.78
N GLY A 68 -4.65 -6.31 -17.29
CA GLY A 68 -5.27 -7.61 -17.58
C GLY A 68 -6.01 -8.25 -16.39
N LEU A 69 -5.93 -7.70 -15.17
CA LEU A 69 -6.74 -8.16 -14.05
C LEU A 69 -8.10 -7.46 -14.02
N ALA A 70 -9.16 -8.23 -13.86
CA ALA A 70 -10.48 -7.68 -13.56
C ALA A 70 -10.55 -7.32 -12.05
N PRO A 71 -11.32 -6.28 -11.65
CA PRO A 71 -11.46 -5.86 -10.25
C PRO A 71 -12.42 -6.80 -9.48
N ARG A 72 -12.05 -8.06 -9.37
CA ARG A 72 -12.78 -9.15 -8.71
C ARG A 72 -11.86 -9.92 -7.76
N GLU A 73 -12.43 -10.62 -6.79
CA GLU A 73 -11.69 -11.40 -5.79
C GLU A 73 -10.69 -12.38 -6.39
N ILE A 74 -11.02 -13.01 -7.53
CA ILE A 74 -10.11 -13.90 -8.26
C ILE A 74 -8.79 -13.24 -8.67
N ALA A 75 -8.75 -11.90 -8.83
CA ALA A 75 -7.51 -11.18 -9.09
C ALA A 75 -6.57 -11.26 -7.87
N VAL A 76 -7.13 -11.24 -6.66
CA VAL A 76 -6.35 -11.37 -5.43
C VAL A 76 -5.82 -12.79 -5.27
N ASP A 77 -6.64 -13.81 -5.60
CA ASP A 77 -6.19 -15.21 -5.63
C ASP A 77 -5.03 -15.40 -6.62
N PHE A 78 -5.10 -14.77 -7.78
CA PHE A 78 -4.03 -14.78 -8.77
C PHE A 78 -2.75 -14.13 -8.23
N LEU A 79 -2.83 -12.94 -7.65
CA LEU A 79 -1.67 -12.24 -7.08
C LEU A 79 -1.05 -13.04 -5.92
N HIS A 80 -1.88 -13.64 -5.07
CA HIS A 80 -1.42 -14.52 -4.00
C HIS A 80 -0.65 -15.73 -4.56
N ARG A 81 -1.15 -16.36 -5.63
CA ARG A 81 -0.45 -17.47 -6.32
C ARG A 81 0.85 -17.03 -7.00
N CYS A 82 0.95 -15.78 -7.44
CA CYS A 82 2.20 -15.19 -7.93
C CYS A 82 3.19 -14.85 -6.79
N GLY A 83 2.82 -15.07 -5.52
CA GLY A 83 3.68 -14.85 -4.37
C GLY A 83 3.62 -13.46 -3.76
N ALA A 84 2.61 -12.64 -4.09
CA ALA A 84 2.46 -11.34 -3.43
C ALA A 84 2.34 -11.51 -1.90
N ASP A 85 3.05 -10.69 -1.14
CA ASP A 85 3.00 -10.66 0.33
C ASP A 85 1.90 -9.73 0.84
N GLY A 86 1.46 -8.81 0.01
CA GLY A 86 0.37 -7.89 0.31
C GLY A 86 -0.25 -7.30 -0.94
N ILE A 87 -1.40 -6.69 -0.74
CA ILE A 87 -2.11 -5.96 -1.80
C ILE A 87 -2.47 -4.55 -1.33
N ILE A 88 -2.46 -3.63 -2.28
CA ILE A 88 -3.02 -2.30 -2.14
C ILE A 88 -4.14 -2.12 -3.16
N SER A 89 -5.26 -1.59 -2.73
CA SER A 89 -6.42 -1.36 -3.59
C SER A 89 -7.28 -0.20 -3.07
N THR A 90 -8.03 0.42 -3.97
CA THR A 90 -9.11 1.36 -3.63
C THR A 90 -10.43 0.65 -3.32
N ARG A 91 -10.49 -0.68 -3.46
CA ARG A 91 -11.71 -1.50 -3.39
C ARG A 91 -11.72 -2.38 -2.14
N PRO A 92 -12.59 -2.10 -1.16
CA PRO A 92 -12.67 -2.87 0.09
C PRO A 92 -12.89 -4.37 -0.11
N MET A 93 -13.63 -4.78 -1.17
CA MET A 93 -13.88 -6.19 -1.45
C MET A 93 -12.57 -6.95 -1.76
N LEU A 94 -11.62 -6.35 -2.47
CA LEU A 94 -10.33 -6.99 -2.76
C LEU A 94 -9.48 -7.13 -1.49
N LEU A 95 -9.51 -6.12 -0.62
CA LEU A 95 -8.78 -6.15 0.65
C LEU A 95 -9.34 -7.21 1.60
N ARG A 96 -10.67 -7.39 1.63
CA ARG A 96 -11.30 -8.49 2.39
C ARG A 96 -10.77 -9.83 1.92
N ARG A 97 -10.75 -10.08 0.58
CA ARG A 97 -10.20 -11.31 0.02
C ARG A 97 -8.72 -11.47 0.35
N GLY A 98 -7.92 -10.39 0.26
CA GLY A 98 -6.50 -10.40 0.64
C GLY A 98 -6.29 -10.85 2.09
N ARG A 99 -7.12 -10.35 3.01
CA ARG A 99 -7.07 -10.75 4.42
C ARG A 99 -7.41 -12.23 4.63
N GLU A 100 -8.42 -12.76 3.92
CA GLU A 100 -8.75 -14.19 3.97
C GLU A 100 -7.58 -15.08 3.54
N LEU A 101 -6.75 -14.59 2.62
CA LEU A 101 -5.54 -15.25 2.13
C LEU A 101 -4.29 -14.96 2.97
N GLY A 102 -4.40 -14.17 4.04
CA GLY A 102 -3.27 -13.81 4.91
C GLY A 102 -2.31 -12.78 4.31
N LEU A 103 -2.73 -12.02 3.29
CA LEU A 103 -1.94 -10.94 2.70
C LEU A 103 -2.02 -9.67 3.54
N LEU A 104 -0.93 -8.89 3.59
CA LEU A 104 -0.99 -7.51 4.08
C LEU A 104 -1.96 -6.70 3.22
N THR A 105 -2.86 -5.97 3.86
CA THR A 105 -3.89 -5.19 3.16
C THR A 105 -3.72 -3.70 3.37
N VAL A 106 -3.62 -2.95 2.26
CA VAL A 106 -3.50 -1.49 2.25
C VAL A 106 -4.67 -0.88 1.50
N LEU A 107 -5.52 -0.14 2.20
CA LEU A 107 -6.59 0.64 1.56
C LEU A 107 -6.02 1.97 1.07
N ARG A 108 -6.08 2.20 -0.25
CA ARG A 108 -5.71 3.51 -0.84
C ARG A 108 -6.92 4.43 -0.89
N VAL A 109 -6.76 5.61 -0.33
CA VAL A 109 -7.80 6.64 -0.26
C VAL A 109 -7.31 7.95 -0.85
N PHE A 110 -8.09 8.49 -1.79
CA PHE A 110 -7.87 9.83 -2.33
C PHE A 110 -8.66 10.84 -1.50
N ALA A 111 -7.99 11.61 -0.66
CA ALA A 111 -8.59 12.62 0.22
C ALA A 111 -8.88 13.92 -0.57
N ILE A 112 -9.73 13.82 -1.62
CA ILE A 112 -10.06 14.91 -2.54
C ILE A 112 -10.99 15.93 -1.87
N ASP A 113 -11.92 15.46 -1.04
CA ASP A 113 -12.89 16.28 -0.33
C ASP A 113 -13.26 15.69 1.05
N SER A 114 -14.09 16.41 1.80
CA SER A 114 -14.54 15.97 3.12
C SER A 114 -15.40 14.70 3.05
N LYS A 115 -16.09 14.45 1.95
CA LYS A 115 -16.93 13.26 1.75
C LYS A 115 -16.07 12.00 1.58
N ALA A 116 -14.98 12.09 0.82
CA ALA A 116 -14.02 10.98 0.66
C ALA A 116 -13.47 10.55 2.03
N VAL A 117 -13.09 11.53 2.86
CA VAL A 117 -12.58 11.28 4.21
C VAL A 117 -13.67 10.73 5.15
N SER A 118 -14.90 11.23 5.08
CA SER A 118 -16.01 10.74 5.94
C SER A 118 -16.51 9.35 5.56
N ASN A 119 -16.31 8.92 4.32
CA ASN A 119 -16.69 7.58 3.85
C ASN A 119 -15.76 6.46 4.33
N LEU A 120 -14.58 6.80 4.87
CA LEU A 120 -13.63 5.80 5.40
C LEU A 120 -14.27 4.81 6.37
N GLY A 121 -15.17 5.29 7.23
CA GLY A 121 -15.93 4.44 8.14
C GLY A 121 -16.72 3.35 7.41
N ARG A 122 -17.44 3.71 6.33
CA ARG A 122 -18.22 2.76 5.52
C ARG A 122 -17.33 1.81 4.72
N GLU A 123 -16.24 2.31 4.18
CA GLU A 123 -15.28 1.50 3.39
C GLU A 123 -14.61 0.42 4.25
N THR A 124 -14.61 0.60 5.55
CA THR A 124 -14.06 -0.33 6.53
C THR A 124 -15.12 -1.17 7.28
N GLU A 125 -16.42 -1.01 7.03
CA GLU A 125 -17.50 -1.80 7.65
C GLU A 125 -17.35 -3.32 7.43
N GLY A 126 -16.76 -3.74 6.30
CA GLY A 126 -16.44 -5.15 6.01
C GLY A 126 -15.16 -5.67 6.71
N GLY A 127 -14.57 -4.88 7.58
CA GLY A 127 -13.33 -5.14 8.33
C GLY A 127 -12.22 -4.15 7.95
N MET A 128 -11.49 -3.68 8.99
CA MET A 128 -10.39 -2.73 8.81
C MET A 128 -9.24 -3.36 8.01
N PRO A 129 -8.62 -2.62 7.06
CA PRO A 129 -7.35 -3.03 6.46
C PRO A 129 -6.23 -3.00 7.53
N ASP A 130 -5.07 -3.56 7.23
CA ASP A 130 -3.92 -3.47 8.12
C ASP A 130 -3.33 -2.05 8.14
N VAL A 131 -3.42 -1.34 7.00
CA VAL A 131 -2.90 0.02 6.80
C VAL A 131 -3.83 0.80 5.87
N ILE A 132 -3.90 2.12 6.04
CA ILE A 132 -4.58 3.03 5.10
C ILE A 132 -3.55 3.98 4.51
N GLU A 133 -3.49 4.04 3.18
CA GLU A 133 -2.67 5.01 2.45
C GLU A 133 -3.53 6.22 2.05
N ILE A 134 -3.10 7.40 2.44
CA ILE A 134 -3.77 8.68 2.14
C ILE A 134 -3.03 9.42 1.02
N LEU A 135 -3.74 9.76 -0.04
CA LEU A 135 -3.25 10.58 -1.15
C LEU A 135 -4.09 11.87 -1.28
N PRO A 136 -3.44 13.02 -1.52
CA PRO A 136 -1.99 13.25 -1.48
C PRO A 136 -1.44 13.27 -0.04
N GLY A 137 -0.22 12.74 0.14
CA GLY A 137 0.44 12.63 1.44
C GLY A 137 0.83 13.98 2.07
N THR A 138 0.82 15.05 1.29
CA THR A 138 1.10 16.43 1.77
C THR A 138 -0.03 17.05 2.60
N LEU A 139 -1.17 16.38 2.74
CA LEU A 139 -2.32 16.86 3.52
C LEU A 139 -2.14 16.63 5.03
N CYS A 140 -1.12 17.23 5.64
CA CYS A 140 -0.76 17.03 7.05
C CYS A 140 -1.89 17.27 8.05
N LYS A 141 -2.84 18.19 7.74
CA LYS A 141 -4.02 18.42 8.61
C LYS A 141 -4.96 17.21 8.59
N VAL A 142 -5.17 16.61 7.44
CA VAL A 142 -6.01 15.41 7.28
C VAL A 142 -5.32 14.21 7.94
N LEU A 143 -4.03 14.01 7.67
CA LEU A 143 -3.24 12.94 8.30
C LEU A 143 -3.31 13.01 9.83
N ARG A 144 -3.09 14.21 10.41
CA ARG A 144 -3.12 14.41 11.87
C ARG A 144 -4.49 14.12 12.48
N ARG A 145 -5.57 14.41 11.77
CA ARG A 145 -6.92 14.08 12.21
C ARG A 145 -7.14 12.58 12.15
N LEU A 146 -6.89 11.98 10.99
CA LEU A 146 -7.15 10.56 10.77
C LEU A 146 -6.27 9.65 11.62
N SER A 147 -5.01 10.02 11.90
CA SER A 147 -4.12 9.24 12.77
C SER A 147 -4.60 9.15 14.23
N ARG A 148 -5.50 10.06 14.65
CA ARG A 148 -6.12 10.02 15.98
C ARG A 148 -7.48 9.32 16.00
N GLU A 149 -8.19 9.36 14.86
CA GLU A 149 -9.55 8.83 14.74
C GLU A 149 -9.56 7.35 14.34
N LEU A 150 -8.55 6.91 13.56
CA LEU A 150 -8.51 5.56 13.03
C LEU A 150 -7.64 4.62 13.87
N PRO A 151 -8.08 3.36 14.08
CA PRO A 151 -7.34 2.38 14.89
C PRO A 151 -6.20 1.70 14.12
N VAL A 152 -5.97 2.07 12.87
CA VAL A 152 -4.93 1.49 11.99
C VAL A 152 -3.93 2.55 11.56
N PRO A 153 -2.65 2.18 11.33
CA PRO A 153 -1.62 3.11 10.91
C PRO A 153 -1.90 3.67 9.51
N LEU A 154 -1.36 4.89 9.27
CA LEU A 154 -1.48 5.58 8.00
C LEU A 154 -0.16 5.60 7.26
N ILE A 155 -0.21 5.45 5.94
CA ILE A 155 0.87 5.76 5.00
C ILE A 155 0.53 7.05 4.28
N ALA A 156 1.49 7.97 4.15
CA ALA A 156 1.37 9.16 3.33
C ALA A 156 1.88 8.86 1.93
N GLY A 157 1.02 8.96 0.91
CA GLY A 157 1.37 8.67 -0.48
C GLY A 157 1.12 9.82 -1.44
N GLY A 158 1.93 9.90 -2.51
CA GLY A 158 1.78 10.88 -3.57
C GLY A 158 2.11 12.32 -3.20
N LEU A 159 2.67 13.05 -4.17
CA LEU A 159 3.09 14.46 -4.06
C LEU A 159 4.10 14.77 -2.96
N LEU A 160 4.76 13.77 -2.40
CA LEU A 160 5.90 13.95 -1.52
C LEU A 160 7.15 14.10 -2.39
N SER A 161 7.78 15.26 -2.38
CA SER A 161 8.83 15.63 -3.33
C SER A 161 10.21 15.78 -2.69
N ASP A 162 10.26 16.05 -1.40
CA ASP A 162 11.49 16.30 -0.67
C ASP A 162 11.45 15.78 0.78
N LYS A 163 12.58 15.95 1.48
CA LYS A 163 12.71 15.54 2.88
C LYS A 163 11.77 16.30 3.82
N ALA A 164 11.45 17.56 3.50
CA ALA A 164 10.56 18.37 4.34
C ALA A 164 9.13 17.82 4.28
N ASP A 165 8.65 17.43 3.10
CA ASP A 165 7.35 16.77 2.93
C ASP A 165 7.26 15.47 3.75
N VAL A 166 8.30 14.64 3.67
CA VAL A 166 8.37 13.38 4.43
C VAL A 166 8.31 13.65 5.93
N LEU A 167 9.16 14.57 6.44
CA LEU A 167 9.17 14.90 7.86
C LEU A 167 7.85 15.51 8.34
N ALA A 168 7.20 16.34 7.51
CA ALA A 168 5.90 16.91 7.81
C ALA A 168 4.80 15.84 7.92
N SER A 169 4.81 14.85 7.02
CA SER A 169 3.84 13.74 7.01
C SER A 169 4.05 12.81 8.21
N LEU A 170 5.29 12.46 8.53
CA LEU A 170 5.62 11.70 9.74
C LEU A 170 5.23 12.45 11.02
N GLY A 171 5.53 13.76 11.10
CA GLY A 171 5.13 14.63 12.21
C GLY A 171 3.61 14.82 12.32
N ALA A 172 2.87 14.52 11.26
CA ALA A 172 1.39 14.49 11.24
C ALA A 172 0.80 13.14 11.68
N GLY A 173 1.64 12.12 11.92
CA GLY A 173 1.22 10.83 12.42
C GLY A 173 1.14 9.73 11.34
N ALA A 174 1.72 9.95 10.16
CA ALA A 174 1.93 8.87 9.21
C ALA A 174 3.04 7.92 9.74
N LEU A 175 2.90 6.64 9.43
CA LEU A 175 3.91 5.62 9.73
C LEU A 175 5.10 5.75 8.78
N CYS A 176 4.81 5.96 7.52
CA CYS A 176 5.76 6.13 6.42
C CYS A 176 5.07 6.84 5.24
#